data_d6522b51493641a1b2916e35c68e2282
#
_entry.id   d6522b51493641a1b2916e35c68e2282
#
_cell.length_a   1.000
_cell.length_b   1.000
_cell.length_c   1.000
_cell.angle_alpha   90.00
_cell.angle_beta   90.00
_cell.angle_gamma   90.00
#
_symmetry.space_group_name_H-M   'P 1'
#
loop_
_entity.id
_entity.type
_entity.pdbx_description
1 polymer ?
#
loop_
_entity_poly.entity_id
_entity_poly.type
_entity_poly.pdbx_seq_one_letter_code
_entity_poly.pdbx_strand_id
1 'polypeptide(L)'
;MKRIKPSEGNKTFCMAPWTHTYLSPQMERRLCCSSRETPENFEQYIDAVDQTGKTDKLHLTTLEQHWNSDYMKAVRLKLLAGEEIPQCAVCNHKLLNEQVYRQHFNWLYKNKVEEAYDSTDETGATTMQTESFDYRFSNLCNFSCRMCGDMLSSTWETENKKHGKGDY
;
A
#
# COMPACT_ATOMS: atom_id res chain seq x y z
N MET A 1 -1.82 -22.22 -9.00
CA MET A 1 -2.33 -21.86 -7.65
C MET A 1 -3.85 -21.79 -7.71
N LYS A 2 -4.57 -22.33 -6.71
CA LYS A 2 -6.04 -22.21 -6.67
C LYS A 2 -6.43 -20.77 -6.35
N ARG A 3 -7.27 -20.16 -7.17
CA ARG A 3 -7.83 -18.82 -6.94
C ARG A 3 -9.23 -18.97 -6.35
N ILE A 4 -9.57 -18.16 -5.36
CA ILE A 4 -10.85 -18.21 -4.65
C ILE A 4 -11.51 -16.84 -4.80
N LYS A 5 -12.70 -16.78 -5.38
CA LYS A 5 -13.47 -15.53 -5.54
C LYS A 5 -14.08 -15.07 -4.20
N PRO A 6 -14.35 -13.77 -4.02
CA PRO A 6 -15.09 -13.28 -2.85
C PRO A 6 -16.44 -13.98 -2.68
N SER A 7 -17.15 -14.23 -3.78
CA SER A 7 -18.41 -15.00 -3.80
C SER A 7 -18.26 -16.45 -3.34
N GLU A 8 -17.07 -17.01 -3.38
CA GLU A 8 -16.70 -18.36 -2.95
C GLU A 8 -16.12 -18.40 -1.52
N GLY A 9 -16.22 -17.28 -0.79
CA GLY A 9 -15.78 -17.18 0.60
C GLY A 9 -14.36 -16.66 0.83
N ASN A 10 -13.71 -16.05 -0.19
CA ASN A 10 -12.41 -15.39 -0.02
C ASN A 10 -12.55 -14.13 0.84
N LYS A 11 -12.17 -14.22 2.11
CA LYS A 11 -12.23 -13.11 3.08
C LYS A 11 -11.03 -12.17 3.03
N THR A 12 -9.95 -12.56 2.37
CA THR A 12 -8.71 -11.76 2.29
C THR A 12 -8.66 -10.88 1.07
N PHE A 13 -9.48 -11.18 0.05
CA PHE A 13 -9.51 -10.42 -1.20
C PHE A 13 -9.83 -8.93 -0.98
N CYS A 14 -9.07 -8.08 -1.63
CA CYS A 14 -9.22 -6.63 -1.63
C CYS A 14 -8.92 -6.07 -3.01
N MET A 15 -9.77 -5.20 -3.53
CA MET A 15 -9.59 -4.58 -4.85
C MET A 15 -8.43 -3.55 -4.90
N ALA A 16 -7.92 -3.09 -3.75
CA ALA A 16 -6.86 -2.07 -3.74
C ALA A 16 -5.64 -2.41 -4.62
N PRO A 17 -5.05 -3.64 -4.61
CA PRO A 17 -3.91 -3.97 -5.47
C PRO A 17 -4.17 -3.94 -6.97
N TRP A 18 -5.43 -3.80 -7.40
CA TRP A 18 -5.83 -3.73 -8.82
C TRP A 18 -6.32 -2.35 -9.24
N THR A 19 -6.59 -1.45 -8.28
CA THR A 19 -7.26 -0.18 -8.59
C THR A 19 -6.65 1.01 -7.86
N HIS A 20 -5.80 0.80 -6.86
CA HIS A 20 -5.36 1.86 -5.96
C HIS A 20 -3.84 1.90 -5.80
N THR A 21 -3.32 3.10 -5.57
CA THR A 21 -1.93 3.32 -5.16
C THR A 21 -1.87 4.39 -4.07
N TYR A 22 -0.99 4.18 -3.12
CA TYR A 22 -0.71 5.10 -2.03
C TYR A 22 0.77 5.53 -2.04
N LEU A 23 1.02 6.81 -1.81
CA LEU A 23 2.35 7.36 -1.60
C LEU A 23 2.33 8.19 -0.31
N SER A 24 3.13 7.77 0.68
CA SER A 24 3.23 8.47 1.96
C SER A 24 4.05 9.77 1.86
N PRO A 25 3.97 10.68 2.84
CA PRO A 25 4.85 11.86 2.91
C PRO A 25 6.34 11.51 3.01
N GLN A 26 6.68 10.31 3.45
CA GLN A 26 8.04 9.76 3.48
C GLN A 26 8.43 9.11 2.14
N MET A 27 7.61 9.31 1.11
CA MET A 27 7.81 8.76 -0.23
C MET A 27 7.76 7.23 -0.30
N GLU A 28 7.00 6.60 0.60
CA GLU A 28 6.79 5.15 0.63
C GLU A 28 5.59 4.76 -0.25
N ARG A 29 5.79 3.82 -1.16
CA ARG A 29 4.68 3.21 -1.89
C ARG A 29 4.13 2.05 -1.09
N ARG A 30 2.83 2.09 -0.82
CA ARG A 30 2.12 1.08 -0.04
C ARG A 30 0.85 0.62 -0.77
N LEU A 31 0.29 -0.50 -0.34
CA LEU A 31 -0.97 -1.01 -0.89
C LEU A 31 -2.14 -0.03 -0.66
N CYS A 32 -2.21 0.55 0.53
CA CYS A 32 -3.19 1.57 0.90
C CYS A 32 -2.73 2.31 2.16
N CYS A 33 -3.45 3.35 2.57
CA CYS A 33 -3.12 4.14 3.77
C CYS A 33 -3.14 3.35 5.08
N SER A 34 -3.79 2.20 5.14
CA SER A 34 -3.84 1.32 6.32
C SER A 34 -2.92 0.12 6.25
N SER A 35 -2.18 -0.04 5.16
CA SER A 35 -1.25 -1.17 5.04
C SER A 35 -0.06 -1.01 5.98
N ARG A 36 0.44 -2.15 6.46
CA ARG A 36 1.59 -2.25 7.34
C ARG A 36 2.74 -2.87 6.58
N GLU A 37 3.55 -2.03 5.95
CA GLU A 37 4.80 -2.45 5.32
C GLU A 37 5.96 -2.32 6.31
N THR A 38 6.93 -3.21 6.14
CA THR A 38 8.22 -3.17 6.82
C THR A 38 9.33 -3.02 5.79
N PRO A 39 10.53 -2.59 6.16
CA PRO A 39 11.65 -2.46 5.21
C PRO A 39 11.91 -3.72 4.38
N GLU A 40 11.55 -4.90 4.91
CA GLU A 40 11.78 -6.18 4.25
C GLU A 40 10.68 -6.58 3.26
N ASN A 41 9.51 -5.95 3.32
CA ASN A 41 8.34 -6.38 2.56
C ASN A 41 7.73 -5.32 1.64
N PHE A 42 8.45 -4.21 1.39
CA PHE A 42 8.06 -3.24 0.38
C PHE A 42 9.26 -2.68 -0.39
N GLU A 43 9.04 -2.44 -1.67
CA GLU A 43 10.02 -1.83 -2.55
C GLU A 43 9.81 -0.32 -2.57
N GLN A 44 10.64 0.42 -1.84
CA GLN A 44 10.56 1.88 -1.83
C GLN A 44 11.39 2.53 -2.93
N TYR A 45 12.53 1.93 -3.24
CA TYR A 45 13.55 2.56 -4.06
C TYR A 45 14.11 1.55 -5.06
N ILE A 46 14.42 2.03 -6.24
CA ILE A 46 15.34 1.32 -7.13
C ILE A 46 16.73 1.55 -6.52
N ASP A 47 17.47 0.48 -6.30
CA ASP A 47 18.88 0.54 -5.93
C ASP A 47 19.69 1.21 -7.06
N ALA A 48 19.65 2.52 -7.11
CA ALA A 48 20.60 3.28 -7.90
C ALA A 48 21.88 3.38 -7.09
N VAL A 49 22.77 2.45 -7.33
CA VAL A 49 24.14 2.52 -6.80
C VAL A 49 24.90 3.55 -7.60
N ASP A 50 25.33 4.64 -6.96
CA ASP A 50 26.19 5.61 -7.58
C ASP A 50 27.58 5.02 -7.88
N GLN A 51 28.44 5.79 -8.60
CA GLN A 51 29.80 5.35 -8.95
C GLN A 51 30.70 5.07 -7.73
N THR A 52 30.27 5.46 -6.53
CA THR A 52 30.99 5.24 -5.25
C THR A 52 30.44 4.04 -4.46
N GLY A 53 29.42 3.35 -4.97
CA GLY A 53 28.77 2.23 -4.30
C GLY A 53 27.74 2.66 -3.23
N LYS A 54 27.39 3.95 -3.16
CA LYS A 54 26.31 4.43 -2.28
C LYS A 54 24.97 4.32 -2.97
N THR A 55 24.01 3.76 -2.25
CA THR A 55 22.62 3.73 -2.68
C THR A 55 22.04 5.15 -2.67
N ASP A 56 21.64 5.66 -3.83
CA ASP A 56 20.90 6.91 -3.91
C ASP A 56 19.42 6.65 -3.57
N LYS A 57 19.05 6.98 -2.34
CA LYS A 57 17.68 6.85 -1.84
C LYS A 57 16.67 7.82 -2.46
N LEU A 58 17.10 8.69 -3.38
CA LEU A 58 16.24 9.66 -4.03
C LEU A 58 15.53 9.12 -5.29
N HIS A 59 15.93 7.93 -5.77
CA HIS A 59 15.28 7.31 -6.91
C HIS A 59 14.10 6.44 -6.47
N LEU A 60 12.95 7.09 -6.35
CA LEU A 60 11.70 6.39 -6.08
C LEU A 60 11.33 5.47 -7.24
N THR A 61 10.90 4.27 -6.89
CA THR A 61 10.22 3.39 -7.84
C THR A 61 9.04 4.12 -8.46
N THR A 62 9.00 4.23 -9.78
CA THR A 62 7.87 4.82 -10.48
C THR A 62 6.60 3.98 -10.26
N LEU A 63 5.42 4.57 -10.51
CA LEU A 63 4.18 3.80 -10.43
C LEU A 63 4.21 2.59 -11.39
N GLU A 64 4.69 2.79 -12.60
CA GLU A 64 4.79 1.74 -13.61
C GLU A 64 5.67 0.57 -13.16
N GLN A 65 6.85 0.87 -12.61
CA GLN A 65 7.75 -0.14 -12.05
C GLN A 65 7.14 -0.88 -10.85
N HIS A 66 6.48 -0.15 -9.95
CA HIS A 66 5.83 -0.72 -8.78
C HIS A 66 4.62 -1.59 -9.14
N TRP A 67 3.79 -1.16 -10.12
CA TRP A 67 2.48 -1.74 -10.39
C TRP A 67 2.51 -3.24 -10.70
N ASN A 68 3.53 -3.69 -11.45
CA ASN A 68 3.78 -5.10 -11.73
C ASN A 68 5.16 -5.57 -11.22
N SER A 69 5.65 -4.97 -10.13
CA SER A 69 6.83 -5.48 -9.42
C SER A 69 6.59 -6.87 -8.85
N ASP A 70 7.65 -7.59 -8.51
CA ASP A 70 7.55 -8.91 -7.90
C ASP A 70 6.81 -8.85 -6.56
N TYR A 71 6.96 -7.74 -5.82
CA TYR A 71 6.18 -7.47 -4.63
C TYR A 71 4.66 -7.44 -4.91
N MET A 72 4.21 -6.61 -5.85
CA MET A 72 2.78 -6.47 -6.17
C MET A 72 2.19 -7.74 -6.79
N LYS A 73 2.95 -8.45 -7.61
CA LYS A 73 2.58 -9.75 -8.13
C LYS A 73 2.33 -10.76 -7.02
N ALA A 74 3.27 -10.88 -6.07
CA ALA A 74 3.15 -11.77 -4.92
C ALA A 74 1.94 -11.41 -4.04
N VAL A 75 1.69 -10.12 -3.80
CA VAL A 75 0.51 -9.65 -3.07
C VAL A 75 -0.78 -10.10 -3.76
N ARG A 76 -0.92 -9.86 -5.06
CA ARG A 76 -2.13 -10.26 -5.81
C ARG A 76 -2.35 -11.76 -5.76
N LEU A 77 -1.31 -12.57 -6.00
CA LEU A 77 -1.43 -14.04 -5.95
C LEU A 77 -1.90 -14.53 -4.59
N LYS A 78 -1.32 -14.04 -3.50
CA LYS A 78 -1.73 -14.41 -2.13
C LYS A 78 -3.18 -14.03 -1.86
N LEU A 79 -3.60 -12.82 -2.20
CA LEU A 79 -4.98 -12.38 -2.00
C LEU A 79 -5.98 -13.19 -2.86
N LEU A 80 -5.60 -13.53 -4.08
CA LEU A 80 -6.42 -14.42 -4.94
C LEU A 80 -6.51 -15.85 -4.38
N ALA A 81 -5.47 -16.32 -3.70
CA ALA A 81 -5.47 -17.64 -3.04
C ALA A 81 -6.26 -17.67 -1.72
N GLY A 82 -6.72 -16.51 -1.22
CA GLY A 82 -7.36 -16.43 0.08
C GLY A 82 -6.37 -16.43 1.25
N GLU A 83 -5.10 -16.11 1.00
CA GLU A 83 -4.06 -16.07 2.01
C GLU A 83 -4.02 -14.71 2.70
N GLU A 84 -3.77 -14.71 4.00
CA GLU A 84 -3.48 -13.49 4.75
C GLU A 84 -2.07 -13.01 4.45
N ILE A 85 -1.91 -11.68 4.33
CA ILE A 85 -0.61 -11.04 4.18
C ILE A 85 -0.36 -10.07 5.33
N PRO A 86 0.89 -9.91 5.80
CA PRO A 86 1.22 -9.03 6.92
C PRO A 86 0.80 -7.58 6.69
N GLN A 87 0.89 -7.10 5.46
CA GLN A 87 0.49 -5.74 5.08
C GLN A 87 -0.99 -5.46 5.38
N CYS A 88 -1.84 -6.48 5.33
CA CYS A 88 -3.27 -6.39 5.59
C CYS A 88 -3.68 -6.71 7.03
N ALA A 89 -2.73 -6.78 7.97
CA ALA A 89 -2.99 -7.15 9.37
C ALA A 89 -4.12 -6.30 10.01
N VAL A 90 -4.13 -4.99 9.75
CA VAL A 90 -5.20 -4.10 10.27
C VAL A 90 -6.58 -4.55 9.79
N CYS A 91 -6.73 -4.87 8.51
CA CYS A 91 -8.00 -5.36 7.96
C CYS A 91 -8.35 -6.75 8.48
N ASN A 92 -7.37 -7.65 8.62
CA ASN A 92 -7.59 -9.01 9.08
C ASN A 92 -8.09 -9.03 10.54
N HIS A 93 -7.49 -8.21 11.42
CA HIS A 93 -7.87 -8.12 12.83
C HIS A 93 -9.21 -7.40 13.07
N LYS A 94 -9.56 -6.41 12.23
CA LYS A 94 -10.76 -5.58 12.41
C LYS A 94 -12.01 -6.13 11.73
N LEU A 95 -11.89 -7.11 10.86
CA LEU A 95 -13.01 -7.66 10.07
C LEU A 95 -14.19 -8.18 10.90
N LEU A 96 -14.00 -8.44 12.18
CA LEU A 96 -15.06 -9.03 13.01
C LEU A 96 -16.09 -8.01 13.50
N ASN A 97 -15.76 -6.73 13.63
CA ASN A 97 -16.62 -5.74 14.30
C ASN A 97 -16.64 -4.33 13.68
N GLU A 98 -15.83 -4.03 12.66
CA GLU A 98 -15.71 -2.66 12.12
C GLU A 98 -15.67 -2.66 10.59
N GLN A 99 -16.11 -1.55 10.00
CA GLN A 99 -15.88 -1.30 8.56
C GLN A 99 -14.39 -1.05 8.33
N VAL A 100 -13.81 -1.80 7.39
CA VAL A 100 -12.40 -1.70 7.04
C VAL A 100 -12.21 -1.30 5.58
N TYR A 101 -11.04 -0.78 5.24
CA TYR A 101 -10.72 -0.35 3.89
C TYR A 101 -10.92 -1.45 2.84
N ARG A 102 -10.67 -2.72 3.17
CA ARG A 102 -10.96 -3.87 2.29
C ARG A 102 -12.41 -3.89 1.83
N GLN A 103 -13.35 -3.73 2.75
CA GLN A 103 -14.79 -3.71 2.42
C GLN A 103 -15.13 -2.51 1.56
N HIS A 104 -14.54 -1.33 1.86
CA HIS A 104 -14.70 -0.11 1.08
C HIS A 104 -14.22 -0.29 -0.36
N PHE A 105 -13.00 -0.77 -0.58
CA PHE A 105 -12.47 -1.01 -1.92
C PHE A 105 -13.27 -2.05 -2.69
N ASN A 106 -13.67 -3.14 -2.03
CA ASN A 106 -14.49 -4.18 -2.66
C ASN A 106 -15.89 -3.68 -3.03
N TRP A 107 -16.48 -2.82 -2.22
CA TRP A 107 -17.75 -2.18 -2.54
C TRP A 107 -17.62 -1.16 -3.69
N LEU A 108 -16.61 -0.32 -3.64
CA LEU A 108 -16.37 0.74 -4.64
C LEU A 108 -16.13 0.13 -6.03
N TYR A 109 -15.36 -0.94 -6.10
CA TYR A 109 -14.97 -1.60 -7.35
C TYR A 109 -15.65 -2.96 -7.55
N LYS A 110 -16.82 -3.17 -6.97
CA LYS A 110 -17.55 -4.44 -7.05
C LYS A 110 -17.76 -4.96 -8.48
N ASN A 111 -17.94 -4.06 -9.44
CA ASN A 111 -18.17 -4.40 -10.84
C ASN A 111 -16.89 -4.80 -11.60
N LYS A 112 -15.72 -4.65 -10.97
CA LYS A 112 -14.40 -4.97 -11.55
C LYS A 112 -13.73 -6.20 -10.92
N VAL A 113 -14.42 -6.89 -10.03
CA VAL A 113 -13.88 -8.07 -9.36
C VAL A 113 -13.54 -9.17 -10.36
N GLU A 114 -14.42 -9.45 -11.31
CA GLU A 114 -14.16 -10.45 -12.37
C GLU A 114 -12.98 -10.03 -13.24
N GLU A 115 -12.91 -8.76 -13.64
CA GLU A 115 -11.78 -8.22 -14.38
C GLU A 115 -10.45 -8.41 -13.63
N ALA A 116 -10.43 -8.20 -12.31
CA ALA A 116 -9.24 -8.43 -11.49
C ALA A 116 -8.76 -9.90 -11.54
N TYR A 117 -9.70 -10.85 -11.56
CA TYR A 117 -9.37 -12.27 -11.69
C TYR A 117 -8.88 -12.62 -13.11
N ASP A 118 -9.56 -12.14 -14.11
CA ASP A 118 -9.31 -12.51 -15.52
C ASP A 118 -8.06 -11.82 -16.07
N SER A 119 -7.78 -10.58 -15.64
CA SER A 119 -6.62 -9.81 -16.07
C SER A 119 -5.32 -10.17 -15.34
N THR A 120 -5.39 -10.95 -14.25
CA THR A 120 -4.21 -11.35 -13.48
C THR A 120 -3.69 -12.67 -14.02
N ASP A 121 -2.47 -12.67 -14.53
CA ASP A 121 -1.82 -13.88 -15.04
C ASP A 121 -1.30 -14.81 -13.93
N GLU A 122 -0.63 -15.89 -14.32
CA GLU A 122 -0.07 -16.89 -13.38
C GLU A 122 1.08 -16.32 -12.54
N THR A 123 1.72 -15.26 -12.97
CA THR A 123 2.80 -14.57 -12.24
C THR A 123 2.26 -13.55 -11.25
N GLY A 124 0.97 -13.18 -11.35
CA GLY A 124 0.35 -12.11 -10.55
C GLY A 124 0.42 -10.74 -11.22
N ALA A 125 0.94 -10.64 -12.44
CA ALA A 125 0.86 -9.40 -13.21
C ALA A 125 -0.58 -9.18 -13.70
N THR A 126 -0.97 -7.90 -13.81
CA THR A 126 -2.31 -7.53 -14.28
C THR A 126 -2.24 -6.48 -15.37
N THR A 127 -3.21 -6.50 -16.26
CA THR A 127 -3.43 -5.46 -17.28
C THR A 127 -4.30 -4.32 -16.78
N MET A 128 -4.92 -4.46 -15.60
CA MET A 128 -5.70 -3.36 -14.99
C MET A 128 -4.80 -2.17 -14.67
N GLN A 129 -5.37 -0.99 -14.76
CA GLN A 129 -4.70 0.27 -14.46
C GLN A 129 -5.18 0.87 -13.13
N THR A 130 -4.32 1.66 -12.49
CA THR A 130 -4.67 2.40 -11.28
C THR A 130 -5.79 3.41 -11.58
N GLU A 131 -6.83 3.43 -10.75
CA GLU A 131 -7.98 4.33 -10.88
C GLU A 131 -8.13 5.28 -9.71
N SER A 132 -7.54 4.95 -8.55
CA SER A 132 -7.54 5.82 -7.39
C SER A 132 -6.14 6.04 -6.83
N PHE A 133 -5.90 7.26 -6.38
CA PHE A 133 -4.59 7.73 -5.92
C PHE A 133 -4.76 8.41 -4.56
N ASP A 134 -3.99 7.98 -3.56
CA ASP A 134 -3.78 8.71 -2.31
C ASP A 134 -2.30 9.13 -2.25
N TYR A 135 -2.00 10.31 -2.76
CA TYR A 135 -0.64 10.85 -2.85
C TYR A 135 -0.43 11.98 -1.86
N ARG A 136 0.51 11.77 -0.95
CA ARG A 136 0.91 12.73 0.07
C ARG A 136 2.37 13.07 -0.15
N PHE A 137 2.64 14.11 -0.92
CA PHE A 137 3.98 14.45 -1.41
C PHE A 137 4.92 15.00 -0.34
N SER A 138 4.41 15.47 0.80
CA SER A 138 5.22 15.94 1.91
C SER A 138 4.38 16.06 3.18
N ASN A 139 5.06 16.21 4.32
CA ASN A 139 4.44 16.54 5.60
C ASN A 139 4.46 18.06 5.89
N LEU A 140 4.86 18.90 4.93
CA LEU A 140 4.92 20.36 5.11
C LEU A 140 3.52 20.90 5.42
N CYS A 141 3.31 21.28 6.67
CA CYS A 141 2.04 21.77 7.17
C CYS A 141 2.27 22.77 8.30
N ASN A 142 1.57 23.89 8.23
CA ASN A 142 1.62 24.94 9.28
C ASN A 142 0.53 24.78 10.34
N PHE A 143 -0.22 23.69 10.33
CA PHE A 143 -1.26 23.39 11.31
C PHE A 143 -0.84 22.29 12.29
N SER A 144 -1.31 22.39 13.54
CA SER A 144 -1.18 21.40 14.60
C SER A 144 -2.53 20.71 14.85
N CYS A 145 -3.12 20.13 13.82
CA CYS A 145 -4.41 19.44 13.96
C CYS A 145 -4.29 18.23 14.88
N ARG A 146 -5.25 18.06 15.79
CA ARG A 146 -5.29 16.92 16.72
C ARG A 146 -5.34 15.55 16.07
N MET A 147 -5.80 15.49 14.80
CA MET A 147 -5.91 14.25 14.03
C MET A 147 -4.62 13.88 13.32
N CYS A 148 -3.65 14.78 13.26
CA CYS A 148 -2.39 14.55 12.58
C CYS A 148 -1.28 14.22 13.59
N GLY A 149 -0.42 13.27 13.21
CA GLY A 149 0.87 13.08 13.87
C GLY A 149 1.99 13.79 13.11
N ASP A 150 3.19 13.67 13.62
CA ASP A 150 4.44 14.20 13.03
C ASP A 150 4.71 13.68 11.61
N MET A 151 4.33 12.45 11.33
CA MET A 151 4.39 11.87 9.98
C MET A 151 3.64 12.70 8.94
N LEU A 152 2.55 13.38 9.32
CA LEU A 152 1.68 14.14 8.42
C LEU A 152 1.75 15.65 8.63
N SER A 153 2.55 16.13 9.59
CA SER A 153 2.67 17.56 9.91
C SER A 153 4.06 17.91 10.39
N SER A 154 4.76 18.75 9.64
CA SER A 154 6.08 19.28 10.01
C SER A 154 6.04 20.15 11.27
N THR A 155 4.89 20.76 11.59
CA THR A 155 4.71 21.48 12.86
C THR A 155 4.72 20.50 14.03
N TRP A 156 3.97 19.40 13.96
CA TRP A 156 4.00 18.35 14.98
C TRP A 156 5.39 17.69 15.09
N GLU A 157 6.04 17.43 13.96
CA GLU A 157 7.40 16.89 13.94
C GLU A 157 8.37 17.81 14.72
N THR A 158 8.31 19.11 14.44
CA THR A 158 9.14 20.11 15.13
C THR A 158 8.85 20.17 16.63
N GLU A 159 7.58 20.12 17.00
CA GLU A 159 7.15 20.19 18.39
C GLU A 159 7.53 18.92 19.16
N ASN A 160 7.32 17.74 18.58
CA ASN A 160 7.72 16.46 19.17
C ASN A 160 9.23 16.38 19.39
N LYS A 161 10.05 16.83 18.44
CA LYS A 161 11.50 16.90 18.59
C LYS A 161 11.93 17.79 19.77
N LYS A 162 11.29 18.96 19.97
CA LYS A 162 11.55 19.84 21.12
C LYS A 162 11.26 19.19 22.47
N HIS A 163 10.31 18.28 22.50
CA HIS A 163 9.88 17.59 23.73
C HIS A 163 10.50 16.19 23.89
N GLY A 164 11.50 15.84 23.07
CA GLY A 164 12.14 14.52 23.12
C GLY A 164 11.20 13.37 22.76
N LYS A 165 10.13 13.68 22.01
CA LYS A 165 9.17 12.72 21.50
C LYS A 165 9.39 12.59 20.00
N GLY A 166 9.79 11.42 19.55
CA GLY A 166 9.94 11.12 18.13
C GLY A 166 11.40 11.01 17.70
N ASP A 167 11.90 9.80 17.79
CA ASP A 167 12.93 9.26 16.91
C ASP A 167 12.20 8.28 15.96
N TYR A 168 11.91 8.74 14.74
CA TYR A 168 11.42 7.89 13.66
C TYR A 168 12.51 7.76 12.60
#